data_6e6c1dd06246e0f6ff209d4b7b827ef3
#
_entry.id   6e6c1dd06246e0f6ff209d4b7b827ef3
#
_cell.length_a   1.000
_cell.length_b   1.000
_cell.length_c   1.000
_cell.angle_alpha   90.00
_cell.angle_beta   90.00
_cell.angle_gamma   90.00
#
_symmetry.space_group_name_H-M   'P 1'
#
loop_
_entity.id
_entity.type
_entity.pdbx_description
1 polymer ?
#
loop_
_entity_poly.entity_id
_entity_poly.type
_entity_poly.pdbx_seq_one_letter_code
_entity_poly.pdbx_strand_id
1 'polypeptide(L)'
;MPETAFTGPDLTTFLGLDALGLTTVGQLLTAERAVVECRIPVGFEDPFCKACGAQGQARGTVTRRLAHVPVGLSPTQLLVRVRRFACTHCRRVWRQDTSGLAEPRARLTHAAVEWGLRALALKWA
;
A
#
# COMPACT_ATOMS: atom_id res chain seq x y z
N MET A 1 5.25 -23.31 -24.21
CA MET A 1 4.59 -23.12 -22.92
C MET A 1 5.64 -22.93 -21.85
N PRO A 2 5.58 -21.84 -21.11
CA PRO A 2 6.56 -21.66 -20.06
C PRO A 2 6.38 -22.74 -19.00
N GLU A 3 7.48 -23.28 -18.54
CA GLU A 3 7.44 -24.22 -17.45
C GLU A 3 7.04 -23.53 -16.16
N THR A 4 6.19 -24.18 -15.38
CA THR A 4 5.81 -23.71 -14.06
C THR A 4 6.88 -24.17 -13.08
N ALA A 5 7.56 -23.23 -12.45
CA ALA A 5 8.57 -23.51 -11.47
C ALA A 5 8.18 -22.89 -10.11
N PHE A 6 8.55 -23.56 -9.04
CA PHE A 6 8.38 -23.00 -7.71
C PHE A 6 9.42 -21.91 -7.47
N THR A 7 8.98 -20.82 -6.89
CA THR A 7 9.86 -19.76 -6.38
C THR A 7 9.81 -19.76 -4.87
N GLY A 8 10.75 -19.07 -4.22
CA GLY A 8 10.72 -18.92 -2.78
C GLY A 8 9.48 -18.14 -2.32
N PRO A 9 9.02 -18.35 -1.09
CA PRO A 9 7.87 -17.61 -0.57
C PRO A 9 8.21 -16.12 -0.44
N ASP A 10 7.30 -15.30 -0.93
CA ASP A 10 7.44 -13.85 -0.90
C ASP A 10 6.05 -13.24 -0.67
N LEU A 11 5.85 -12.69 0.51
CA LEU A 11 4.56 -12.15 0.92
C LEU A 11 4.14 -10.98 0.04
N THR A 12 5.07 -10.13 -0.38
CA THR A 12 4.76 -9.00 -1.26
C THR A 12 4.15 -9.48 -2.57
N THR A 13 4.77 -10.45 -3.21
CA THR A 13 4.29 -11.00 -4.48
C THR A 13 3.04 -11.84 -4.29
N PHE A 14 3.00 -12.66 -3.22
CA PHE A 14 1.85 -13.52 -2.94
C PHE A 14 0.55 -12.73 -2.75
N LEU A 15 0.62 -11.60 -2.06
CA LEU A 15 -0.54 -10.74 -1.84
C LEU A 15 -0.80 -9.75 -2.97
N GLY A 16 0.01 -9.77 -4.03
CA GLY A 16 -0.13 -8.83 -5.15
C GLY A 16 0.23 -7.38 -4.80
N LEU A 17 0.96 -7.17 -3.72
CA LEU A 17 1.30 -5.83 -3.25
C LEU A 17 2.38 -5.17 -4.09
N ASP A 18 3.20 -5.95 -4.77
CA ASP A 18 4.20 -5.45 -5.72
C ASP A 18 3.54 -4.68 -6.85
N ALA A 19 2.40 -5.15 -7.36
CA ALA A 19 1.62 -4.45 -8.38
C ALA A 19 1.05 -3.12 -7.87
N LEU A 20 0.89 -2.97 -6.56
CA LEU A 20 0.41 -1.74 -5.93
C LEU A 20 1.57 -0.82 -5.51
N GLY A 21 2.80 -1.18 -5.82
CA GLY A 21 3.97 -0.39 -5.46
C GLY A 21 4.35 -0.49 -3.99
N LEU A 22 3.96 -1.56 -3.31
CA LEU A 22 4.25 -1.76 -1.89
C LEU A 22 5.29 -2.85 -1.67
N THR A 23 6.05 -2.71 -0.61
CA THR A 23 6.95 -3.75 -0.12
C THR A 23 6.57 -4.10 1.31
N THR A 24 6.41 -5.40 1.60
CA THR A 24 6.10 -5.85 2.95
C THR A 24 7.36 -5.81 3.82
N VAL A 25 7.20 -5.34 5.06
CA VAL A 25 8.30 -5.23 6.02
C VAL A 25 8.00 -5.92 7.35
N GLY A 26 6.77 -6.32 7.58
CA GLY A 26 6.40 -7.03 8.79
C GLY A 26 5.01 -7.62 8.71
N GLN A 27 4.71 -8.52 9.62
CA GLN A 27 3.38 -9.11 9.73
C GLN A 27 3.05 -9.38 11.19
N LEU A 28 1.76 -9.29 11.51
CA LEU A 28 1.21 -9.68 12.79
C LEU A 28 0.00 -10.56 12.53
N LEU A 29 0.08 -11.81 12.91
CA LEU A 29 -0.98 -12.79 12.70
C LEU A 29 -1.63 -13.12 14.05
N THR A 30 -2.93 -12.94 14.12
CA THR A 30 -3.73 -13.32 15.29
C THR A 30 -4.82 -14.29 14.86
N ALA A 31 -5.56 -14.84 15.85
CA ALA A 31 -6.70 -15.71 15.55
C ALA A 31 -7.83 -14.95 14.80
N GLU A 32 -7.90 -13.62 14.97
CA GLU A 32 -8.99 -12.83 14.41
C GLU A 32 -8.64 -12.13 13.10
N ARG A 33 -7.36 -11.85 12.85
CA ARG A 33 -6.96 -11.07 11.69
C ARG A 33 -5.49 -11.19 11.35
N ALA A 34 -5.15 -10.77 10.15
CA ALA A 34 -3.79 -10.59 9.69
C ALA A 34 -3.52 -9.09 9.49
N VAL A 35 -2.37 -8.63 9.94
CA VAL A 35 -1.92 -7.25 9.73
C VAL A 35 -0.57 -7.30 9.01
N VAL A 36 -0.47 -6.62 7.89
CA VAL A 36 0.76 -6.58 7.09
C VAL A 36 1.28 -5.16 7.08
N GLU A 37 2.48 -4.97 7.60
CA GLU A 37 3.16 -3.69 7.55
C GLU A 37 3.87 -3.54 6.21
N CYS A 38 3.64 -2.43 5.53
CA CYS A 38 4.16 -2.15 4.21
C CYS A 38 4.82 -0.79 4.18
N ARG A 39 5.75 -0.63 3.25
CA ARG A 39 6.29 0.67 2.89
C ARG A 39 6.18 0.89 1.38
N ILE A 40 6.20 2.14 0.98
CA ILE A 40 6.29 2.54 -0.42
C ILE A 40 7.76 2.84 -0.69
N PRO A 41 8.44 2.10 -1.59
CA PRO A 41 9.80 2.46 -1.97
C PRO A 41 9.87 3.91 -2.45
N VAL A 42 10.92 4.63 -2.09
CA VAL A 42 11.08 6.03 -2.49
C VAL A 42 11.23 6.09 -4.01
N GLY A 43 10.27 6.72 -4.67
CA GLY A 43 10.30 6.96 -6.10
C GLY A 43 11.27 8.10 -6.45
N PHE A 44 11.64 8.17 -7.71
CA PHE A 44 12.58 9.18 -8.18
C PHE A 44 12.08 10.60 -7.93
N GLU A 45 10.76 10.81 -8.03
CA GLU A 45 10.15 12.14 -7.88
C GLU A 45 9.77 12.48 -6.44
N ASP A 46 9.71 11.49 -5.54
CA ASP A 46 9.21 11.67 -4.18
C ASP A 46 9.92 12.78 -3.38
N PRO A 47 11.26 12.89 -3.42
CA PRO A 47 11.96 13.91 -2.63
C PRO A 47 11.91 15.32 -3.21
N PHE A 48 11.29 15.52 -4.37
CA PHE A 48 11.30 16.83 -5.05
C PHE A 48 9.95 17.54 -4.91
N CYS A 49 10.01 18.83 -4.58
CA CYS A 49 8.84 19.68 -4.47
C CYS A 49 8.19 19.90 -5.85
N LYS A 50 6.91 19.60 -5.97
CA LYS A 50 6.18 19.79 -7.23
C LYS A 50 5.94 21.26 -7.56
N ALA A 51 6.01 22.13 -6.57
CA ALA A 51 5.76 23.56 -6.76
C ALA A 51 7.01 24.31 -7.26
N CYS A 52 8.20 24.01 -6.70
CA CYS A 52 9.42 24.77 -7.04
C CYS A 52 10.57 23.88 -7.53
N GLY A 53 10.43 22.57 -7.51
CA GLY A 53 11.45 21.64 -7.97
C GLY A 53 12.63 21.43 -7.03
N ALA A 54 12.68 22.14 -5.90
CA ALA A 54 13.76 21.95 -4.94
C ALA A 54 13.65 20.62 -4.23
N GLN A 55 14.78 20.06 -3.84
CA GLN A 55 14.81 18.83 -3.05
C GLN A 55 14.31 19.11 -1.64
N GLY A 56 13.40 18.26 -1.16
CA GLY A 56 12.89 18.32 0.19
C GLY A 56 13.68 17.48 1.16
N GLN A 57 13.39 17.66 2.44
CA GLN A 57 13.93 16.87 3.53
C GLN A 57 12.86 15.90 4.03
N ALA A 58 13.29 14.69 4.40
CA ALA A 58 12.40 13.74 5.03
C ALA A 58 11.93 14.27 6.38
N ARG A 59 10.62 14.17 6.64
CA ARG A 59 9.96 14.64 7.86
C ARG A 59 9.21 13.52 8.58
N GLY A 60 9.77 12.31 8.55
CA GLY A 60 9.16 11.16 9.19
C GLY A 60 8.13 10.49 8.30
N THR A 61 7.30 9.67 8.92
CA THR A 61 6.28 8.89 8.23
C THR A 61 4.93 9.05 8.90
N VAL A 62 3.86 8.87 8.14
CA VAL A 62 2.52 8.67 8.66
C VAL A 62 2.08 7.25 8.30
N THR A 63 1.28 6.64 9.17
CA THR A 63 0.76 5.31 8.92
C THR A 63 -0.66 5.42 8.40
N ARG A 64 -0.91 4.83 7.25
CA ARG A 64 -2.25 4.69 6.71
C ARG A 64 -2.73 3.27 6.94
N ARG A 65 -3.89 3.12 7.57
CA ARG A 65 -4.51 1.82 7.87
C ARG A 65 -5.59 1.55 6.85
N LEU A 66 -5.48 0.42 6.15
CA LEU A 66 -6.41 0.07 5.09
C LEU A 66 -6.82 -1.39 5.22
N ALA A 67 -8.11 -1.66 5.18
CA ALA A 67 -8.59 -3.03 5.00
C ALA A 67 -8.32 -3.46 3.56
N HIS A 68 -7.82 -4.67 3.40
CA HIS A 68 -7.43 -5.25 2.12
C HIS A 68 -8.22 -6.53 1.87
N VAL A 69 -8.00 -7.15 0.71
CA VAL A 69 -8.61 -8.44 0.37
C VAL A 69 -8.23 -9.47 1.43
N PRO A 70 -9.19 -10.21 2.00
CA PRO A 70 -8.89 -11.21 3.01
C PRO A 70 -7.95 -12.29 2.49
N VAL A 71 -7.09 -12.79 3.36
CA VAL A 71 -6.24 -13.94 3.07
C VAL A 71 -6.90 -15.18 3.69
N GLY A 72 -7.40 -16.06 2.83
CA GLY A 72 -8.21 -17.19 3.30
C GLY A 72 -9.45 -16.68 4.03
N LEU A 73 -9.63 -17.08 5.27
CA LEU A 73 -10.73 -16.65 6.12
C LEU A 73 -10.35 -15.50 7.06
N SER A 74 -9.11 -15.01 6.97
CA SER A 74 -8.62 -13.98 7.88
C SER A 74 -8.83 -12.59 7.31
N PRO A 75 -9.59 -11.71 7.98
CA PRO A 75 -9.60 -10.30 7.62
C PRO A 75 -8.18 -9.75 7.63
N THR A 76 -7.83 -8.98 6.61
CA THR A 76 -6.45 -8.52 6.40
C THR A 76 -6.41 -7.00 6.36
N GLN A 77 -5.50 -6.42 7.15
CA GLN A 77 -5.28 -5.00 7.22
C GLN A 77 -3.85 -4.68 6.77
N LEU A 78 -3.70 -3.63 5.98
CA LEU A 78 -2.40 -3.07 5.64
C LEU A 78 -2.11 -1.87 6.52
N LEU A 79 -0.91 -1.83 7.08
CA LEU A 79 -0.34 -0.63 7.70
C LEU A 79 0.69 -0.09 6.73
N VAL A 80 0.33 0.97 6.01
CA VAL A 80 1.21 1.53 4.99
C VAL A 80 1.96 2.71 5.57
N ARG A 81 3.28 2.61 5.60
CA ARG A 81 4.17 3.68 6.05
C ARG A 81 4.40 4.64 4.89
N VAL A 82 3.83 5.82 5.00
CA VAL A 82 3.91 6.85 3.96
C VAL A 82 4.92 7.91 4.39
N ARG A 83 5.95 8.13 3.58
CA ARG A 83 6.97 9.13 3.90
C ARG A 83 6.46 10.53 3.65
N ARG A 84 6.86 11.44 4.53
CA ARG A 84 6.57 12.86 4.43
C ARG A 84 7.85 13.62 4.11
N PHE A 85 7.69 14.69 3.34
CA PHE A 85 8.80 15.57 2.96
C PHE A 85 8.40 17.03 3.18
N ALA A 86 9.39 17.87 3.44
CA ALA A 86 9.22 19.31 3.51
C ALA A 86 10.21 19.97 2.56
N CYS A 87 9.73 20.92 1.77
CA CYS A 87 10.58 21.70 0.87
C CYS A 87 11.51 22.60 1.67
N THR A 88 12.79 22.60 1.34
CA THR A 88 13.79 23.47 1.96
C THR A 88 13.71 24.90 1.45
N HIS A 89 13.00 25.14 0.35
CA HIS A 89 12.92 26.45 -0.30
C HIS A 89 11.58 27.14 -0.08
N CYS A 90 10.45 26.50 -0.44
CA CYS A 90 9.13 27.12 -0.33
C CYS A 90 8.32 26.64 0.88
N ARG A 91 8.88 25.77 1.70
CA ARG A 91 8.27 25.24 2.94
C ARG A 91 7.03 24.38 2.74
N ARG A 92 6.69 23.97 1.53
CA ARG A 92 5.59 23.03 1.30
C ARG A 92 5.92 21.69 1.91
N VAL A 93 4.86 21.02 2.38
CA VAL A 93 4.94 19.66 2.92
C VAL A 93 4.11 18.76 2.03
N TRP A 94 4.64 17.59 1.73
CA TRP A 94 3.92 16.58 0.95
C TRP A 94 4.27 15.19 1.45
N ARG A 95 3.54 14.22 0.99
CA ARG A 95 3.79 12.81 1.28
C ARG A 95 3.75 12.00 0.00
N GLN A 96 4.28 10.78 0.07
CA GLN A 96 4.23 9.86 -1.06
C GLN A 96 2.78 9.65 -1.51
N ASP A 97 2.60 9.48 -2.81
CA ASP A 97 1.29 9.29 -3.41
C ASP A 97 0.76 7.88 -3.10
N THR A 98 -0.46 7.79 -2.61
CA THR A 98 -1.16 6.54 -2.35
C THR A 98 -2.41 6.37 -3.21
N SER A 99 -2.58 7.20 -4.25
CA SER A 99 -3.80 7.19 -5.08
C SER A 99 -4.01 5.87 -5.83
N GLY A 100 -2.92 5.16 -6.19
CA GLY A 100 -3.02 3.84 -6.81
C GLY A 100 -3.46 2.74 -5.85
N LEU A 101 -3.40 2.99 -4.56
CA LEU A 101 -3.71 2.01 -3.52
C LEU A 101 -5.14 2.17 -3.00
N ALA A 102 -5.57 3.39 -2.76
CA ALA A 102 -6.89 3.69 -2.20
C ALA A 102 -7.26 5.14 -2.47
N GLU A 103 -8.57 5.43 -2.45
CA GLU A 103 -9.05 6.80 -2.51
C GLU A 103 -8.58 7.62 -1.29
N PRO A 104 -8.47 8.94 -1.41
CA PRO A 104 -8.16 9.79 -0.27
C PRO A 104 -9.16 9.55 0.87
N ARG A 105 -8.64 9.38 2.09
CA ARG A 105 -9.43 9.13 3.30
C ARG A 105 -10.22 7.82 3.31
N ALA A 106 -10.10 6.99 2.28
CA ALA A 106 -10.74 5.68 2.28
C ALA A 106 -10.12 4.77 3.33
N ARG A 107 -10.92 3.85 3.84
CA ARG A 107 -10.50 2.80 4.78
C ARG A 107 -10.25 1.46 4.10
N LEU A 108 -10.58 1.36 2.82
CA LEU A 108 -10.44 0.16 2.01
C LEU A 108 -9.50 0.44 0.86
N THR A 109 -8.69 -0.55 0.50
CA THR A 109 -7.93 -0.48 -0.74
C THR A 109 -8.88 -0.59 -1.94
N HIS A 110 -8.46 -0.09 -3.10
CA HIS A 110 -9.21 -0.28 -4.35
C HIS A 110 -9.46 -1.77 -4.60
N ALA A 111 -8.46 -2.61 -4.34
CA ALA A 111 -8.59 -4.05 -4.51
C ALA A 111 -9.66 -4.66 -3.59
N ALA A 112 -9.76 -4.19 -2.34
CA ALA A 112 -10.78 -4.66 -1.40
C ALA A 112 -12.19 -4.26 -1.86
N VAL A 113 -12.35 -3.04 -2.36
CA VAL A 113 -13.62 -2.58 -2.92
C VAL A 113 -14.03 -3.44 -4.10
N GLU A 114 -13.11 -3.67 -5.03
CA GLU A 114 -13.37 -4.50 -6.20
C GLU A 114 -13.73 -5.93 -5.81
N TRP A 115 -12.98 -6.50 -4.87
CA TRP A 115 -13.25 -7.85 -4.35
C TRP A 115 -14.66 -7.94 -3.75
N GLY A 116 -15.04 -6.97 -2.93
CA GLY A 116 -16.36 -6.92 -2.31
C GLY A 116 -17.49 -6.82 -3.33
N LEU A 117 -17.32 -5.98 -4.34
CA LEU A 117 -18.30 -5.84 -5.42
C LEU A 117 -18.46 -7.12 -6.22
N ARG A 118 -17.36 -7.81 -6.54
CA ARG A 118 -17.40 -9.09 -7.23
C ARG A 118 -18.10 -10.17 -6.39
N ALA A 119 -17.80 -10.22 -5.10
CA ALA A 119 -18.43 -11.16 -4.20
C ALA A 119 -19.95 -10.96 -4.13
N LEU A 120 -20.40 -9.71 -4.06
CA LEU A 120 -21.82 -9.38 -4.10
C LEU A 120 -22.48 -9.78 -5.43
N ALA A 121 -21.81 -9.50 -6.53
CA ALA A 121 -22.33 -9.87 -7.87
C ALA A 121 -22.49 -11.39 -8.00
N LEU A 122 -21.51 -12.17 -7.52
CA LEU A 122 -21.60 -13.63 -7.54
C LEU A 122 -22.71 -14.16 -6.65
N LYS A 123 -22.96 -13.51 -5.52
CA LYS A 123 -23.99 -13.92 -4.58
C LYS A 123 -25.41 -13.75 -5.15
N TRP A 124 -25.60 -12.72 -5.97
CA TRP A 124 -26.90 -12.37 -6.53
C TRP A 124 -27.09 -12.79 -7.99
N ALA A 125 -26.08 -13.42 -8.59
CA ALA A 125 -26.14 -13.89 -9.97
C ALA A 125 -26.99 -15.17 -10.10
#